data_a3186ec02b197197d12689f8648a95cc
#
_entry.id   a3186ec02b197197d12689f8648a95cc
#
_cell.length_a   1.000
_cell.length_b   1.000
_cell.length_c   1.000
_cell.angle_alpha   90.00
_cell.angle_beta   90.00
_cell.angle_gamma   90.00
#
_symmetry.space_group_name_H-M   'P 1'
#
loop_
_entity.id
_entity.type
_entity.pdbx_description
1 polymer ?
#
loop_
_entity_poly.entity_id
_entity_poly.type
_entity_poly.pdbx_seq_one_letter_code
_entity_poly.pdbx_strand_id
1 'polypeptide(L)'
;EPGFLDFANTAEYQLKNYDRIIDNCSRMLLASPGDSAVFVSSWSTIGDMKHKLGDDKSAFKAYDTLLKQYPDYSPALNNYAWFLAESGKKLKKALAMSRKTVDAEPDNVTYLDTYGWILYLLGRPAEAKPFFKHAMMYGGKESATILRHYSIVLEALGEDDLAAVYRKQAEARKGEEEE
;
A
#
# COMPACT_ATOMS: atom_id res chain seq x y z
N GLU A 1 2.45 8.78 -27.40
CA GLU A 1 3.72 8.90 -26.63
C GLU A 1 3.47 8.53 -25.16
N PRO A 2 4.35 7.75 -24.48
CA PRO A 2 4.14 7.29 -23.11
C PRO A 2 3.85 8.44 -22.12
N GLY A 3 4.60 9.54 -22.16
CA GLY A 3 4.41 10.68 -21.26
C GLY A 3 3.05 11.37 -21.38
N PHE A 4 2.42 11.35 -22.57
CA PHE A 4 1.05 11.85 -22.73
C PHE A 4 0.02 10.94 -22.04
N LEU A 5 0.22 9.62 -22.08
CA LEU A 5 -0.67 8.67 -21.44
C LEU A 5 -0.53 8.72 -19.90
N ASP A 6 0.65 9.00 -19.37
CA ASP A 6 0.84 9.22 -17.92
C ASP A 6 0.09 10.47 -17.44
N PHE A 7 0.16 11.57 -18.19
CA PHE A 7 -0.62 12.77 -17.88
C PHE A 7 -2.13 12.52 -17.98
N ALA A 8 -2.57 11.81 -19.01
CA ALA A 8 -3.97 11.41 -19.16
C ALA A 8 -4.46 10.54 -17.99
N ASN A 9 -3.62 9.60 -17.51
CA ASN A 9 -3.95 8.76 -16.37
C ASN A 9 -4.20 9.56 -15.09
N THR A 10 -3.49 10.64 -14.86
CA THR A 10 -3.73 11.53 -13.70
C THR A 10 -5.13 12.14 -13.75
N ALA A 11 -5.56 12.66 -14.91
CA ALA A 11 -6.91 13.20 -15.09
C ALA A 11 -7.99 12.11 -14.95
N GLU A 12 -7.78 10.96 -15.57
CA GLU A 12 -8.72 9.82 -15.49
C GLU A 12 -8.84 9.29 -14.06
N TYR A 13 -7.76 9.35 -13.26
CA TYR A 13 -7.79 8.96 -11.85
C TYR A 13 -8.69 9.88 -11.02
N GLN A 14 -8.61 11.20 -11.24
CA GLN A 14 -9.49 12.18 -10.59
C GLN A 14 -10.97 11.95 -10.96
N LEU A 15 -11.23 11.52 -12.19
CA LEU A 15 -12.56 11.18 -12.68
C LEU A 15 -13.01 9.75 -12.28
N LYS A 16 -12.16 8.98 -11.59
CA LYS A 16 -12.37 7.56 -11.23
C LYS A 16 -12.60 6.64 -12.43
N ASN A 17 -12.07 7.00 -13.60
CA ASN A 17 -12.16 6.22 -14.84
C ASN A 17 -11.09 5.11 -14.90
N TYR A 18 -11.15 4.19 -13.96
CA TYR A 18 -10.10 3.18 -13.76
C TYR A 18 -9.92 2.25 -14.97
N ASP A 19 -11.00 1.92 -15.69
CA ASP A 19 -10.91 1.10 -16.90
C ASP A 19 -10.11 1.80 -18.01
N ARG A 20 -10.25 3.13 -18.16
CA ARG A 20 -9.44 3.89 -19.14
C ARG A 20 -7.97 3.92 -18.76
N ILE A 21 -7.65 4.01 -17.48
CA ILE A 21 -6.26 3.93 -17.00
C ILE A 21 -5.66 2.57 -17.36
N ILE A 22 -6.41 1.49 -17.13
CA ILE A 22 -5.98 0.13 -17.47
C ILE A 22 -5.75 -0.01 -19.00
N ASP A 23 -6.66 0.52 -19.83
CA ASP A 23 -6.49 0.53 -21.29
C ASP A 23 -5.24 1.32 -21.69
N ASN A 24 -5.04 2.52 -21.16
CA ASN A 24 -3.85 3.33 -21.41
C ASN A 24 -2.56 2.58 -21.05
N CYS A 25 -2.49 1.98 -19.86
CA CYS A 25 -1.34 1.16 -19.45
C CYS A 25 -1.09 -0.02 -20.40
N SER A 26 -2.16 -0.69 -20.82
CA SER A 26 -2.07 -1.80 -21.78
C SER A 26 -1.51 -1.33 -23.14
N ARG A 27 -1.92 -0.16 -23.60
CA ARG A 27 -1.39 0.47 -24.83
C ARG A 27 0.08 0.88 -24.68
N MET A 28 0.49 1.38 -23.51
CA MET A 28 1.89 1.73 -23.22
C MET A 28 2.78 0.47 -23.29
N LEU A 29 2.33 -0.64 -22.71
CA LEU A 29 3.04 -1.91 -22.77
C LEU A 29 3.22 -2.42 -24.22
N LEU A 30 2.21 -2.23 -25.09
CA LEU A 30 2.27 -2.61 -26.49
C LEU A 30 3.16 -1.66 -27.31
N ALA A 31 3.15 -0.38 -27.00
CA ALA A 31 3.91 0.65 -27.73
C ALA A 31 5.42 0.63 -27.40
N SER A 32 5.77 0.16 -26.21
CA SER A 32 7.16 0.17 -25.72
C SER A 32 7.55 -1.20 -25.13
N PRO A 33 7.52 -2.28 -25.95
CA PRO A 33 7.90 -3.60 -25.49
C PRO A 33 9.38 -3.63 -25.11
N GLY A 34 9.68 -4.07 -23.89
CA GLY A 34 11.05 -4.11 -23.35
C GLY A 34 11.50 -2.86 -22.59
N ASP A 35 10.71 -1.79 -22.55
CA ASP A 35 10.97 -0.66 -21.65
C ASP A 35 10.62 -1.06 -20.21
N SER A 36 11.66 -1.12 -19.36
CA SER A 36 11.51 -1.56 -17.96
C SER A 36 10.69 -0.58 -17.12
N ALA A 37 10.81 0.72 -17.37
CA ALA A 37 10.05 1.74 -16.64
C ALA A 37 8.57 1.65 -16.98
N VAL A 38 8.25 1.54 -18.28
CA VAL A 38 6.87 1.32 -18.77
C VAL A 38 6.30 0.02 -18.22
N PHE A 39 7.07 -1.07 -18.22
CA PHE A 39 6.65 -2.34 -17.68
C PHE A 39 6.28 -2.25 -16.21
N VAL A 40 7.18 -1.69 -15.38
CA VAL A 40 6.99 -1.57 -13.93
C VAL A 40 5.82 -0.65 -13.61
N SER A 41 5.76 0.55 -14.20
CA SER A 41 4.68 1.52 -13.93
C SER A 41 3.32 0.99 -14.38
N SER A 42 3.25 0.43 -15.59
CA SER A 42 1.97 -0.07 -16.13
C SER A 42 1.41 -1.24 -15.32
N TRP A 43 2.22 -2.26 -15.00
CA TRP A 43 1.72 -3.41 -14.23
C TRP A 43 1.37 -3.05 -12.80
N SER A 44 2.11 -2.13 -12.15
CA SER A 44 1.73 -1.59 -10.84
C SER A 44 0.37 -0.88 -10.91
N THR A 45 0.21 0.03 -11.87
CA THR A 45 -1.04 0.80 -12.05
C THR A 45 -2.22 -0.11 -12.39
N ILE A 46 -2.04 -1.10 -13.29
CA ILE A 46 -3.09 -2.09 -13.58
C ILE A 46 -3.50 -2.84 -12.31
N GLY A 47 -2.55 -3.25 -11.48
CA GLY A 47 -2.82 -3.90 -10.21
C GLY A 47 -3.67 -3.02 -9.27
N ASP A 48 -3.26 -1.77 -9.08
CA ASP A 48 -3.98 -0.80 -8.24
C ASP A 48 -5.40 -0.53 -8.75
N MET A 49 -5.55 -0.29 -10.05
CA MET A 49 -6.86 0.01 -10.65
C MET A 49 -7.80 -1.18 -10.61
N LYS A 50 -7.30 -2.39 -10.85
CA LYS A 50 -8.10 -3.62 -10.73
C LYS A 50 -8.58 -3.83 -9.31
N HIS A 51 -7.74 -3.57 -8.30
CA HIS A 51 -8.17 -3.61 -6.91
C HIS A 51 -9.26 -2.57 -6.62
N LYS A 52 -9.11 -1.32 -7.07
CA LYS A 52 -10.13 -0.27 -6.92
C LYS A 52 -11.47 -0.62 -7.56
N LEU A 53 -11.46 -1.41 -8.63
CA LEU A 53 -12.67 -1.97 -9.27
C LEU A 53 -13.24 -3.20 -8.54
N GLY A 54 -12.60 -3.67 -7.45
CA GLY A 54 -13.00 -4.88 -6.73
C GLY A 54 -12.60 -6.19 -7.42
N ASP A 55 -11.82 -6.13 -8.50
CA ASP A 55 -11.29 -7.30 -9.21
C ASP A 55 -9.93 -7.71 -8.64
N ASP A 56 -9.93 -8.17 -7.39
CA ASP A 56 -8.72 -8.60 -6.69
C ASP A 56 -7.97 -9.72 -7.43
N LYS A 57 -8.70 -10.60 -8.12
CA LYS A 57 -8.07 -11.70 -8.87
C LYS A 57 -7.16 -11.18 -9.99
N SER A 58 -7.63 -10.21 -10.75
CA SER A 58 -6.85 -9.57 -11.81
C SER A 58 -5.76 -8.67 -11.25
N ALA A 59 -6.03 -7.96 -10.13
CA ALA A 59 -5.04 -7.18 -9.41
C ALA A 59 -3.83 -8.05 -9.00
N PHE A 60 -4.08 -9.18 -8.35
CA PHE A 60 -3.02 -10.09 -7.92
C PHE A 60 -2.25 -10.70 -9.11
N LYS A 61 -2.94 -10.98 -10.23
CA LYS A 61 -2.26 -11.45 -11.46
C LYS A 61 -1.33 -10.39 -12.04
N ALA A 62 -1.72 -9.10 -12.00
CA ALA A 62 -0.88 -8.01 -12.46
C ALA A 62 0.40 -7.90 -11.62
N TYR A 63 0.27 -7.95 -10.29
CA TYR A 63 1.42 -7.95 -9.39
C TYR A 63 2.30 -9.21 -9.54
N ASP A 64 1.70 -10.39 -9.70
CA ASP A 64 2.45 -11.62 -9.95
C ASP A 64 3.27 -11.50 -11.26
N THR A 65 2.70 -10.84 -12.30
CA THR A 65 3.41 -10.58 -13.57
C THR A 65 4.60 -9.65 -13.36
N LEU A 66 4.40 -8.55 -12.61
CA LEU A 66 5.45 -7.60 -12.30
C LEU A 66 6.57 -8.26 -11.47
N LEU A 67 6.19 -8.92 -10.36
CA LEU A 67 7.14 -9.50 -9.41
C LEU A 67 7.87 -10.75 -9.93
N LYS A 68 7.36 -11.36 -11.01
CA LYS A 68 8.09 -12.42 -11.72
C LYS A 68 9.36 -11.88 -12.37
N GLN A 69 9.34 -10.66 -12.88
CA GLN A 69 10.47 -10.01 -13.52
C GLN A 69 11.29 -9.16 -12.55
N TYR A 70 10.61 -8.52 -11.57
CA TYR A 70 11.21 -7.64 -10.57
C TYR A 70 10.83 -8.11 -9.15
N PRO A 71 11.41 -9.22 -8.64
CA PRO A 71 10.95 -9.91 -7.41
C PRO A 71 11.14 -9.11 -6.12
N ASP A 72 11.96 -8.07 -6.14
CA ASP A 72 12.27 -7.24 -4.98
C ASP A 72 11.81 -5.78 -5.17
N TYR A 73 10.90 -5.52 -6.12
CA TYR A 73 10.34 -4.19 -6.31
C TYR A 73 9.40 -3.83 -5.16
N SER A 74 9.93 -3.09 -4.19
CA SER A 74 9.28 -2.77 -2.91
C SER A 74 7.88 -2.15 -3.04
N PRO A 75 7.62 -1.17 -3.93
CA PRO A 75 6.27 -0.61 -4.04
C PRO A 75 5.21 -1.66 -4.41
N ALA A 76 5.50 -2.55 -5.37
CA ALA A 76 4.56 -3.61 -5.74
C ALA A 76 4.40 -4.67 -4.63
N LEU A 77 5.49 -5.04 -3.96
CA LEU A 77 5.44 -5.95 -2.81
C LEU A 77 4.56 -5.38 -1.71
N ASN A 78 4.70 -4.07 -1.39
CA ASN A 78 3.89 -3.41 -0.38
C ASN A 78 2.41 -3.37 -0.76
N ASN A 79 2.08 -2.88 -1.96
CA ASN A 79 0.68 -2.75 -2.39
C ASN A 79 -0.01 -4.12 -2.46
N TYR A 80 0.68 -5.11 -3.00
CA TYR A 80 0.14 -6.48 -3.04
C TYR A 80 -0.07 -7.04 -1.62
N ALA A 81 0.89 -6.86 -0.71
CA ALA A 81 0.76 -7.29 0.67
C ALA A 81 -0.42 -6.60 1.38
N TRP A 82 -0.58 -5.29 1.16
CA TRP A 82 -1.71 -4.52 1.67
C TRP A 82 -3.05 -5.07 1.16
N PHE A 83 -3.23 -5.27 -0.14
CA PHE A 83 -4.49 -5.79 -0.71
C PHE A 83 -4.80 -7.22 -0.26
N LEU A 84 -3.78 -8.07 -0.08
CA LEU A 84 -3.98 -9.37 0.56
C LEU A 84 -4.46 -9.23 2.00
N ALA A 85 -3.92 -8.26 2.74
CA ALA A 85 -4.31 -8.00 4.12
C ALA A 85 -5.76 -7.48 4.22
N GLU A 86 -6.14 -6.52 3.37
CA GLU A 86 -7.52 -6.01 3.29
C GLU A 86 -8.53 -7.11 2.97
N SER A 87 -8.18 -8.02 2.07
CA SER A 87 -9.04 -9.17 1.74
C SER A 87 -9.14 -10.20 2.86
N GLY A 88 -8.36 -10.09 3.93
CA GLY A 88 -8.25 -11.07 5.02
C GLY A 88 -7.70 -12.43 4.57
N LYS A 89 -7.18 -12.52 3.35
CA LYS A 89 -6.71 -13.77 2.74
C LYS A 89 -5.18 -13.80 2.69
N LYS A 90 -4.61 -15.00 2.86
CA LYS A 90 -3.17 -15.24 2.68
C LYS A 90 -2.28 -14.29 3.50
N LEU A 91 -2.67 -13.92 4.73
CA LEU A 91 -1.93 -13.01 5.61
C LEU A 91 -0.46 -13.43 5.81
N LYS A 92 -0.15 -14.73 5.83
CA LYS A 92 1.24 -15.22 5.90
C LYS A 92 2.05 -14.85 4.64
N LYS A 93 1.43 -14.91 3.43
CA LYS A 93 2.07 -14.45 2.19
C LYS A 93 2.27 -12.94 2.24
N ALA A 94 1.25 -12.20 2.65
CA ALA A 94 1.33 -10.74 2.82
C ALA A 94 2.47 -10.34 3.77
N LEU A 95 2.59 -11.01 4.93
CA LEU A 95 3.66 -10.75 5.88
C LEU A 95 5.05 -10.98 5.28
N ALA A 96 5.24 -12.08 4.54
CA ALA A 96 6.53 -12.40 3.91
C ALA A 96 6.92 -11.36 2.85
N MET A 97 5.95 -10.85 2.09
CA MET A 97 6.17 -9.80 1.09
C MET A 97 6.50 -8.46 1.75
N SER A 98 5.69 -8.04 2.72
CA SER A 98 5.89 -6.80 3.46
C SER A 98 7.18 -6.82 4.30
N ARG A 99 7.65 -7.98 4.75
CA ARG A 99 8.95 -8.11 5.41
C ARG A 99 10.08 -7.67 4.50
N LYS A 100 10.07 -8.08 3.22
CA LYS A 100 11.09 -7.66 2.27
C LYS A 100 11.15 -6.14 2.10
N THR A 101 9.99 -5.45 2.13
CA THR A 101 9.95 -3.99 1.98
C THR A 101 10.56 -3.28 3.18
N VAL A 102 10.26 -3.75 4.40
CA VAL A 102 10.86 -3.18 5.62
C VAL A 102 12.36 -3.49 5.73
N ASP A 103 12.80 -4.68 5.27
CA ASP A 103 14.23 -5.02 5.25
C ASP A 103 15.01 -4.16 4.23
N ALA A 104 14.37 -3.77 3.10
CA ALA A 104 14.97 -2.92 2.08
C ALA A 104 14.99 -1.44 2.47
N GLU A 105 13.92 -0.95 3.07
CA GLU A 105 13.72 0.45 3.45
C GLU A 105 13.16 0.53 4.88
N PRO A 106 14.02 0.35 5.91
CA PRO A 106 13.58 0.19 7.30
C PRO A 106 12.92 1.43 7.90
N ASP A 107 13.12 2.62 7.34
CA ASP A 107 12.55 3.89 7.83
C ASP A 107 11.36 4.37 6.99
N ASN A 108 10.94 3.60 5.99
CA ASN A 108 9.79 3.94 5.16
C ASN A 108 8.49 3.72 5.94
N VAL A 109 7.82 4.82 6.29
CA VAL A 109 6.64 4.82 7.17
C VAL A 109 5.47 4.01 6.60
N THR A 110 5.29 4.00 5.28
CA THR A 110 4.24 3.23 4.60
C THR A 110 4.50 1.72 4.72
N TYR A 111 5.77 1.31 4.59
CA TYR A 111 6.14 -0.10 4.72
C TYR A 111 6.07 -0.58 6.17
N LEU A 112 6.47 0.27 7.11
CA LEU A 112 6.34 0.02 8.55
C LEU A 112 4.87 -0.15 8.95
N ASP A 113 3.99 0.70 8.45
CA ASP A 113 2.55 0.62 8.69
C ASP A 113 1.97 -0.69 8.13
N THR A 114 2.22 -0.99 6.85
CA THR A 114 1.72 -2.21 6.21
C THR A 114 2.19 -3.46 6.97
N TYR A 115 3.47 -3.54 7.35
CA TYR A 115 4.02 -4.68 8.08
C TYR A 115 3.42 -4.81 9.47
N GLY A 116 3.36 -3.71 10.20
CA GLY A 116 2.77 -3.65 11.54
C GLY A 116 1.27 -4.02 11.51
N TRP A 117 0.54 -3.52 10.54
CA TRP A 117 -0.88 -3.83 10.38
C TRP A 117 -1.13 -5.32 10.08
N ILE A 118 -0.34 -5.92 9.19
CA ILE A 118 -0.42 -7.36 8.90
C ILE A 118 -0.09 -8.19 10.15
N LEU A 119 0.89 -7.80 10.96
CA LEU A 119 1.17 -8.46 12.25
C LEU A 119 -0.04 -8.38 13.19
N TYR A 120 -0.67 -7.22 13.31
CA TYR A 120 -1.89 -7.05 14.09
C TYR A 120 -3.02 -7.98 13.60
N LEU A 121 -3.28 -8.03 12.29
CA LEU A 121 -4.29 -8.90 11.70
C LEU A 121 -4.02 -10.40 11.92
N LEU A 122 -2.76 -10.78 12.11
CA LEU A 122 -2.34 -12.13 12.50
C LEU A 122 -2.48 -12.42 14.00
N GLY A 123 -3.05 -11.49 14.79
CA GLY A 123 -3.18 -11.62 16.24
C GLY A 123 -1.86 -11.42 17.00
N ARG A 124 -0.91 -10.66 16.44
CA ARG A 124 0.43 -10.41 16.98
C ARG A 124 0.67 -8.92 17.31
N PRO A 125 -0.21 -8.27 18.11
CA PRO A 125 -0.11 -6.82 18.35
C PRO A 125 1.16 -6.43 19.09
N ALA A 126 1.69 -7.26 19.97
CA ALA A 126 2.95 -7.02 20.67
C ALA A 126 4.15 -6.92 19.72
N GLU A 127 4.13 -7.68 18.62
CA GLU A 127 5.17 -7.61 17.60
C GLU A 127 4.93 -6.45 16.61
N ALA A 128 3.69 -6.03 16.42
CA ALA A 128 3.34 -4.87 15.58
C ALA A 128 3.79 -3.54 16.20
N LYS A 129 3.65 -3.39 17.51
CA LYS A 129 3.92 -2.13 18.23
C LYS A 129 5.28 -1.49 17.95
N PRO A 130 6.42 -2.21 17.92
CA PRO A 130 7.73 -1.62 17.60
C PRO A 130 7.76 -0.94 16.23
N PHE A 131 7.09 -1.50 15.21
CA PHE A 131 7.06 -0.94 13.86
C PHE A 131 6.26 0.36 13.81
N PHE A 132 5.12 0.44 14.48
CA PHE A 132 4.38 1.68 14.61
C PHE A 132 5.16 2.73 15.41
N LYS A 133 5.80 2.34 16.50
CA LYS A 133 6.66 3.25 17.27
C LYS A 133 7.79 3.81 16.39
N HIS A 134 8.38 2.97 15.55
CA HIS A 134 9.40 3.39 14.59
C HIS A 134 8.82 4.35 13.54
N ALA A 135 7.66 4.04 12.97
CA ALA A 135 6.97 4.93 12.03
C ALA A 135 6.71 6.33 12.63
N MET A 136 6.36 6.42 13.92
CA MET A 136 6.16 7.71 14.61
C MET A 136 7.43 8.56 14.67
N MET A 137 8.62 7.97 14.59
CA MET A 137 9.89 8.69 14.58
C MET A 137 10.25 9.25 13.19
N TYR A 138 9.72 8.67 12.12
CA TYR A 138 10.07 8.97 10.73
C TYR A 138 8.94 9.63 9.91
N GLY A 139 7.96 10.22 10.58
CA GLY A 139 6.91 11.00 9.92
C GLY A 139 5.53 10.33 9.93
N GLY A 140 5.37 9.17 10.55
CA GLY A 140 4.07 8.49 10.66
C GLY A 140 2.99 9.32 11.36
N LYS A 141 3.37 10.35 12.11
CA LYS A 141 2.46 11.32 12.76
C LYS A 141 1.72 12.21 11.77
N GLU A 142 2.21 12.32 10.55
CA GLU A 142 1.58 13.12 9.49
C GLU A 142 0.45 12.35 8.75
N SER A 143 0.31 11.04 9.01
CA SER A 143 -0.72 10.19 8.40
C SER A 143 -1.82 9.82 9.38
N ALA A 144 -3.05 10.26 9.11
CA ALA A 144 -4.24 9.88 9.88
C ALA A 144 -4.42 8.35 9.94
N THR A 145 -4.12 7.66 8.85
CA THR A 145 -4.21 6.20 8.75
C THR A 145 -3.22 5.50 9.69
N ILE A 146 -1.95 5.90 9.68
CA ILE A 146 -0.91 5.28 10.52
C ILE A 146 -1.19 5.54 12.01
N LEU A 147 -1.60 6.75 12.36
CA LEU A 147 -2.02 7.09 13.72
C LEU A 147 -3.19 6.22 14.19
N ARG A 148 -4.19 6.01 13.34
CA ARG A 148 -5.34 5.15 13.62
C ARG A 148 -4.93 3.69 13.81
N HIS A 149 -4.12 3.14 12.91
CA HIS A 149 -3.63 1.76 13.03
C HIS A 149 -2.85 1.57 14.33
N TYR A 150 -1.98 2.53 14.67
CA TYR A 150 -1.24 2.45 15.93
C TYR A 150 -2.17 2.50 17.15
N SER A 151 -3.20 3.35 17.15
CA SER A 151 -4.16 3.39 18.26
C SER A 151 -4.86 2.03 18.45
N ILE A 152 -5.26 1.37 17.36
CA ILE A 152 -5.90 0.06 17.40
C ILE A 152 -4.94 -1.02 17.98
N VAL A 153 -3.68 -0.98 17.58
CA VAL A 153 -2.66 -1.92 18.13
C VAL A 153 -2.45 -1.70 19.61
N LEU A 154 -2.43 -0.45 20.08
CA LEU A 154 -2.29 -0.10 21.50
C LEU A 154 -3.50 -0.55 22.32
N GLU A 155 -4.73 -0.38 21.81
CA GLU A 155 -5.94 -0.90 22.44
C GLU A 155 -5.89 -2.42 22.59
N ALA A 156 -5.47 -3.14 21.55
CA ALA A 156 -5.31 -4.58 21.62
C ALA A 156 -4.27 -5.05 22.66
N LEU A 157 -3.41 -4.15 23.12
CA LEU A 157 -2.43 -4.37 24.18
C LEU A 157 -2.88 -3.88 25.58
N GLY A 158 -4.10 -3.28 25.67
CA GLY A 158 -4.61 -2.68 26.90
C GLY A 158 -3.95 -1.36 27.28
N GLU A 159 -3.32 -0.67 26.31
CA GLU A 159 -2.67 0.64 26.50
C GLU A 159 -3.64 1.77 26.13
N ASP A 160 -4.82 1.77 26.75
CA ASP A 160 -5.99 2.57 26.38
C ASP A 160 -5.74 4.09 26.41
N ASP A 161 -5.01 4.59 27.41
CA ASP A 161 -4.70 6.01 27.53
C ASP A 161 -3.85 6.50 26.34
N LEU A 162 -2.84 5.73 25.97
CA LEU A 162 -1.98 6.05 24.85
C LEU A 162 -2.71 5.87 23.50
N ALA A 163 -3.55 4.86 23.39
CA ALA A 163 -4.42 4.63 22.23
C ALA A 163 -5.34 5.83 22.00
N ALA A 164 -5.97 6.36 23.06
CA ALA A 164 -6.83 7.54 22.98
C ALA A 164 -6.09 8.78 22.47
N VAL A 165 -4.82 8.98 22.86
CA VAL A 165 -3.98 10.07 22.35
C VAL A 165 -3.80 9.96 20.84
N TYR A 166 -3.40 8.78 20.33
CA TYR A 166 -3.16 8.58 18.90
C TYR A 166 -4.46 8.62 18.08
N ARG A 167 -5.57 8.15 18.63
CA ARG A 167 -6.88 8.26 17.99
C ARG A 167 -7.29 9.71 17.79
N LYS A 168 -7.15 10.55 18.84
CA LYS A 168 -7.43 11.99 18.75
C LYS A 168 -6.55 12.70 17.73
N GLN A 169 -5.27 12.32 17.64
CA GLN A 169 -4.38 12.87 16.61
C GLN A 169 -4.80 12.45 15.20
N ALA A 170 -5.22 11.19 15.01
CA ALA A 170 -5.73 10.71 13.73
C ALA A 170 -6.98 11.47 13.26
N GLU A 171 -7.91 11.74 14.20
CA GLU A 171 -9.13 12.50 13.91
C GLU A 171 -8.81 13.96 13.52
N ALA A 172 -7.86 14.60 14.20
CA ALA A 172 -7.43 15.96 13.87
C ALA A 172 -6.79 16.01 12.45
N ARG A 173 -5.93 15.06 12.11
CA ARG A 173 -5.31 14.99 10.77
C ARG A 173 -6.31 14.74 9.66
N LYS A 174 -7.30 13.89 9.90
CA LYS A 174 -8.36 13.64 8.91
C LYS A 174 -9.14 14.92 8.57
N GLY A 175 -9.42 15.77 9.56
CA GLY A 175 -10.08 17.05 9.33
C GLY A 175 -9.24 18.01 8.47
N GLU A 176 -7.90 17.99 8.61
CA GLU A 176 -6.99 18.81 7.80
C GLU A 176 -6.85 18.32 6.34
N GLU A 177 -7.07 17.03 6.08
CA GLU A 177 -7.02 16.45 4.72
C GLU A 177 -8.32 16.69 3.92
N GLU A 178 -9.43 17.00 4.60
CA GLU A 178 -10.76 17.25 4.01
C GLU A 178 -11.04 18.76 3.74
N GLU A 179 -10.20 19.70 4.23
CA GLU A 179 -10.26 21.13 3.95
C GLU A 179 -9.43 21.53 2.71
#